data_530581286da06b681198024ae6b7406c
#
_entry.id   530581286da06b681198024ae6b7406c
#
_cell.length_a   1.000
_cell.length_b   1.000
_cell.length_c   1.000
_cell.angle_alpha   90.00
_cell.angle_beta   90.00
_cell.angle_gamma   90.00
#
_symmetry.space_group_name_H-M   'P 1'
#
loop_
_entity.id
_entity.type
_entity.pdbx_description
1 polymer ?
#
loop_
_entity_poly.entity_id
_entity_poly.type
_entity_poly.pdbx_seq_one_letter_code
_entity_poly.pdbx_strand_id
1 'polypeptide(L)'
;MKKLLTLLMIATLALGLAACGGVEEEGAPVTDKAGTRTVEEIKKSGEITIGVFGDKKPFGYMDEKGQFKGYDIALGDRIAKELGVKVKYIPVEAASRVEYLNANKIDLLLANFTVTDERKEQVDFALPYMKVSLGVVSPKGAITDVAQLKDKTLIISKGTTAETYFTEKHPEVKLQKYDQYAEAYSALLDGRGDAMSTDNTEVLAWALENDGYDVGIKTLGDVDYIAPAVKKGNKEMLDCVNGIIEKLYGEKFFTKAFEDTLAPTCGDAAKAEDMVVEEKPNNF
;
A
#
# COMPACT_ATOMS: atom_id res chain seq x y z
N MET A 1 -34.45 51.38 -38.48
CA MET A 1 -34.03 52.11 -39.72
C MET A 1 -32.59 51.69 -40.00
N LYS A 2 -32.47 50.99 -41.09
CA LYS A 2 -31.41 51.10 -42.11
C LYS A 2 -29.98 50.83 -41.60
N LYS A 3 -29.29 49.95 -42.07
CA LYS A 3 -28.86 49.32 -43.33
C LYS A 3 -27.38 49.05 -43.15
N LEU A 4 -26.86 47.88 -43.30
CA LEU A 4 -26.45 47.15 -44.53
C LEU A 4 -25.05 47.53 -45.04
N LEU A 5 -24.32 46.53 -45.37
CA LEU A 5 -23.26 46.36 -46.43
C LEU A 5 -21.83 46.58 -46.00
N THR A 6 -20.80 45.90 -46.45
CA THR A 6 -20.58 44.80 -47.43
C THR A 6 -19.11 44.42 -47.35
N LEU A 7 -18.79 43.17 -47.38
CA LEU A 7 -17.88 42.40 -48.29
C LEU A 7 -16.68 43.17 -48.92
N LEU A 8 -15.46 42.65 -48.81
CA LEU A 8 -14.58 42.23 -49.90
C LEU A 8 -13.23 41.71 -49.38
N MET A 9 -12.98 40.46 -49.58
CA MET A 9 -11.87 39.78 -50.26
C MET A 9 -10.68 40.67 -50.68
N ILE A 10 -9.43 40.18 -50.39
CA ILE A 10 -8.38 39.96 -51.38
C ILE A 10 -7.26 39.10 -50.74
N ALA A 11 -6.95 38.01 -51.43
CA ALA A 11 -5.82 37.14 -51.19
C ALA A 11 -4.53 37.83 -51.71
N THR A 12 -3.45 37.73 -50.97
CA THR A 12 -2.09 37.84 -51.53
C THR A 12 -1.17 36.79 -50.96
N LEU A 13 -0.75 35.94 -51.85
CA LEU A 13 0.29 34.94 -51.77
C LEU A 13 1.65 35.66 -51.83
N ALA A 14 2.54 35.44 -50.86
CA ALA A 14 3.95 35.74 -51.06
C ALA A 14 4.82 34.72 -50.33
N LEU A 15 5.57 33.96 -51.08
CA LEU A 15 6.70 33.12 -50.67
C LEU A 15 7.78 33.97 -50.01
N GLY A 16 8.36 33.46 -48.92
CA GLY A 16 9.54 34.04 -48.30
C GLY A 16 10.29 33.01 -47.47
N LEU A 17 11.23 32.38 -48.11
CA LEU A 17 12.45 31.68 -47.73
C LEU A 17 12.79 31.42 -46.25
N ALA A 18 13.24 30.21 -46.03
CA ALA A 18 13.97 29.57 -44.95
C ALA A 18 14.93 30.49 -44.18
N ALA A 19 14.73 30.48 -42.86
CA ALA A 19 15.84 30.67 -41.90
C ALA A 19 15.79 29.50 -40.93
N CYS A 20 16.78 28.61 -41.03
CA CYS A 20 17.09 27.63 -40.02
C CYS A 20 17.51 28.35 -38.74
N GLY A 21 16.65 28.37 -37.77
CA GLY A 21 16.98 28.62 -36.39
C GLY A 21 16.41 27.41 -35.61
N GLY A 22 17.31 26.52 -35.18
CA GLY A 22 16.94 25.41 -34.31
C GLY A 22 16.42 25.96 -33.01
N VAL A 23 15.10 25.90 -32.85
CA VAL A 23 14.46 25.91 -31.54
C VAL A 23 14.60 24.48 -31.07
N GLU A 24 15.45 24.24 -30.09
CA GLU A 24 15.39 23.05 -29.28
C GLU A 24 13.97 23.03 -28.70
N GLU A 25 13.09 22.19 -29.26
CA GLU A 25 11.88 21.79 -28.54
C GLU A 25 12.36 21.19 -27.22
N GLU A 26 12.13 21.89 -26.11
CA GLU A 26 12.12 21.25 -24.82
C GLU A 26 11.15 20.07 -24.94
N GLY A 27 11.72 18.86 -25.03
CA GLY A 27 10.96 17.64 -25.22
C GLY A 27 9.89 17.54 -24.16
N ALA A 28 8.67 17.26 -24.58
CA ALA A 28 7.61 16.88 -23.66
C ALA A 28 8.15 15.79 -22.73
N PRO A 29 7.81 15.80 -21.43
CA PRO A 29 8.29 14.81 -20.48
C PRO A 29 8.02 13.41 -21.03
N VAL A 30 9.05 12.59 -21.11
CA VAL A 30 8.94 11.19 -21.54
C VAL A 30 8.27 10.44 -20.40
N THR A 31 6.93 10.38 -20.42
CA THR A 31 6.20 9.48 -19.53
C THR A 31 6.45 8.05 -19.99
N ASP A 32 6.54 7.12 -19.05
CA ASP A 32 6.57 5.71 -19.39
C ASP A 32 5.24 5.26 -20.05
N LYS A 33 5.18 3.99 -20.49
CA LYS A 33 3.97 3.44 -21.15
C LYS A 33 2.73 3.46 -20.23
N ALA A 34 2.92 3.54 -18.92
CA ALA A 34 1.84 3.61 -17.92
C ALA A 34 1.36 5.06 -17.69
N GLY A 35 2.02 6.07 -18.30
CA GLY A 35 1.72 7.49 -18.08
C GLY A 35 2.08 7.99 -16.68
N THR A 36 2.99 7.29 -15.99
CA THR A 36 3.50 7.64 -14.67
C THR A 36 4.79 8.47 -14.78
N ARG A 37 5.22 9.07 -13.70
CA ARG A 37 6.55 9.71 -13.64
C ARG A 37 7.63 8.64 -13.78
N THR A 38 8.64 8.92 -14.59
CA THR A 38 9.85 8.11 -14.69
C THR A 38 10.71 8.24 -13.42
N VAL A 39 11.61 7.29 -13.19
CA VAL A 39 12.56 7.37 -12.07
C VAL A 39 13.44 8.62 -12.18
N GLU A 40 13.80 9.03 -13.41
CA GLU A 40 14.55 10.25 -13.65
C GLU A 40 13.76 11.51 -13.28
N GLU A 41 12.48 11.58 -13.64
CA GLU A 41 11.59 12.70 -13.26
C GLU A 41 11.40 12.77 -11.75
N ILE A 42 11.27 11.63 -11.05
CA ILE A 42 11.23 11.57 -9.59
C ILE A 42 12.53 12.13 -9.00
N LYS A 43 13.69 11.69 -9.50
CA LYS A 43 15.00 12.20 -9.05
C LYS A 43 15.15 13.69 -9.32
N LYS A 44 14.74 14.16 -10.50
CA LYS A 44 14.80 15.58 -10.87
C LYS A 44 13.86 16.44 -10.03
N SER A 45 12.68 15.93 -9.66
CA SER A 45 11.75 16.63 -8.78
C SER A 45 12.24 16.70 -7.32
N GLY A 46 13.16 15.81 -6.93
CA GLY A 46 13.68 15.70 -5.57
C GLY A 46 12.69 15.07 -4.59
N GLU A 47 11.57 14.48 -5.05
CA GLU A 47 10.54 13.91 -4.20
C GLU A 47 9.86 12.69 -4.84
N ILE A 48 9.71 11.61 -4.06
CA ILE A 48 8.87 10.45 -4.37
C ILE A 48 7.59 10.49 -3.51
N THR A 49 6.44 10.17 -4.11
CA THR A 49 5.15 10.10 -3.42
C THR A 49 4.80 8.64 -3.14
N ILE A 50 4.67 8.27 -1.86
CA ILE A 50 4.41 6.90 -1.43
C ILE A 50 3.09 6.79 -0.69
N GLY A 51 2.21 5.90 -1.14
CA GLY A 51 0.98 5.55 -0.44
C GLY A 51 1.25 4.61 0.74
N VAL A 52 0.77 4.97 1.91
CA VAL A 52 0.93 4.19 3.15
C VAL A 52 -0.34 4.26 3.98
N PHE A 53 -0.52 3.34 4.93
CA PHE A 53 -1.54 3.54 5.95
C PHE A 53 -1.16 4.65 6.92
N GLY A 54 -2.16 5.33 7.47
CA GLY A 54 -1.99 6.34 8.52
C GLY A 54 -2.50 5.89 9.89
N ASP A 55 -3.14 4.72 9.98
CA ASP A 55 -3.86 4.22 11.15
C ASP A 55 -3.70 2.71 11.39
N LYS A 56 -2.76 2.05 10.67
CA LYS A 56 -2.49 0.61 10.77
C LYS A 56 -1.16 0.35 11.48
N LYS A 57 -1.14 0.46 12.82
CA LYS A 57 0.02 0.09 13.65
C LYS A 57 0.20 -1.44 13.65
N PRO A 58 1.43 -1.97 13.49
CA PRO A 58 2.73 -1.29 13.47
C PRO A 58 3.29 -1.02 12.05
N PHE A 59 2.50 -1.13 10.98
CA PHE A 59 2.97 -1.02 9.59
C PHE A 59 3.11 0.42 9.12
N GLY A 60 1.99 1.19 9.12
CA GLY A 60 1.94 2.59 8.76
C GLY A 60 0.92 3.31 9.64
N TYR A 61 1.37 4.23 10.47
CA TYR A 61 0.52 5.00 11.36
C TYR A 61 1.13 6.38 11.65
N MET A 62 0.28 7.30 12.06
CA MET A 62 0.70 8.62 12.52
C MET A 62 0.86 8.61 14.04
N ASP A 63 2.01 9.07 14.53
CA ASP A 63 2.24 9.26 15.96
C ASP A 63 1.52 10.51 16.49
N GLU A 64 1.58 10.75 17.80
CA GLU A 64 0.95 11.91 18.47
C GLU A 64 1.46 13.27 17.95
N LYS A 65 2.61 13.29 17.26
CA LYS A 65 3.21 14.48 16.66
C LYS A 65 2.83 14.63 15.18
N GLY A 66 1.98 13.75 14.65
CA GLY A 66 1.60 13.70 13.25
C GLY A 66 2.69 13.19 12.32
N GLN A 67 3.68 12.45 12.84
CA GLN A 67 4.74 11.85 12.04
C GLN A 67 4.40 10.41 11.68
N PHE A 68 4.62 10.05 10.43
CA PHE A 68 4.49 8.67 10.00
C PHE A 68 5.55 7.77 10.64
N LYS A 69 5.12 6.59 11.12
CA LYS A 69 5.93 5.57 11.76
C LYS A 69 5.50 4.18 11.29
N GLY A 70 6.39 3.19 11.47
CA GLY A 70 6.09 1.78 11.24
C GLY A 70 6.99 1.12 10.21
N TYR A 71 6.72 -0.14 9.96
CA TYR A 71 7.56 -1.01 9.13
C TYR A 71 7.59 -0.58 7.66
N ASP A 72 6.42 -0.23 7.09
CA ASP A 72 6.30 0.29 5.72
C ASP A 72 6.98 1.67 5.59
N ILE A 73 6.94 2.47 6.65
CA ILE A 73 7.58 3.79 6.67
C ILE A 73 9.10 3.65 6.67
N ALA A 74 9.64 2.71 7.43
CA ALA A 74 11.08 2.42 7.42
C ALA A 74 11.56 2.01 6.01
N LEU A 75 10.77 1.19 5.29
CA LEU A 75 11.07 0.83 3.91
C LEU A 75 10.94 2.03 2.96
N GLY A 76 9.91 2.85 3.10
CA GLY A 76 9.69 4.04 2.28
C GLY A 76 10.82 5.07 2.43
N ASP A 77 11.24 5.35 3.66
CA ASP A 77 12.38 6.23 3.96
C ASP A 77 13.66 5.69 3.32
N ARG A 78 13.85 4.36 3.39
CA ARG A 78 15.03 3.72 2.81
C ARG A 78 15.01 3.79 1.27
N ILE A 79 13.88 3.54 0.61
CA ILE A 79 13.73 3.67 -0.84
C ILE A 79 14.03 5.12 -1.28
N ALA A 80 13.45 6.10 -0.62
CA ALA A 80 13.71 7.51 -0.93
C ALA A 80 15.19 7.88 -0.77
N LYS A 81 15.86 7.35 0.25
CA LYS A 81 17.30 7.52 0.47
C LYS A 81 18.14 6.92 -0.68
N GLU A 82 17.80 5.71 -1.15
CA GLU A 82 18.48 5.05 -2.26
C GLU A 82 18.29 5.82 -3.58
N LEU A 83 17.12 6.44 -3.77
CA LEU A 83 16.85 7.30 -4.92
C LEU A 83 17.52 8.70 -4.81
N GLY A 84 17.95 9.09 -3.62
CA GLY A 84 18.52 10.42 -3.35
C GLY A 84 17.47 11.54 -3.32
N VAL A 85 16.24 11.23 -2.94
CA VAL A 85 15.10 12.16 -2.91
C VAL A 85 14.44 12.22 -1.53
N LYS A 86 13.56 13.19 -1.32
CA LYS A 86 12.67 13.23 -0.16
C LYS A 86 11.47 12.32 -0.38
N VAL A 87 10.89 11.81 0.70
CA VAL A 87 9.62 11.09 0.63
C VAL A 87 8.47 12.02 1.03
N LYS A 88 7.36 11.88 0.30
CA LYS A 88 6.05 12.43 0.65
C LYS A 88 5.08 11.28 0.84
N TYR A 89 4.66 11.06 2.06
CA TYR A 89 3.66 10.03 2.38
C TYR A 89 2.25 10.55 2.13
N ILE A 90 1.43 9.72 1.49
CA ILE A 90 0.00 9.94 1.27
C ILE A 90 -0.75 8.83 2.01
N PRO A 91 -1.56 9.16 3.04
CA PRO A 91 -2.37 8.17 3.70
C PRO A 91 -3.46 7.63 2.75
N VAL A 92 -3.60 6.31 2.71
CA VAL A 92 -4.57 5.60 1.89
C VAL A 92 -5.39 4.63 2.74
N GLU A 93 -6.63 4.40 2.35
CA GLU A 93 -7.47 3.33 2.89
C GLU A 93 -7.26 2.04 2.08
N ALA A 94 -7.53 0.89 2.69
CA ALA A 94 -7.26 -0.40 2.05
C ALA A 94 -8.02 -0.57 0.71
N ALA A 95 -9.26 -0.12 0.62
CA ALA A 95 -10.07 -0.21 -0.59
C ALA A 95 -9.61 0.74 -1.72
N SER A 96 -8.93 1.85 -1.40
CA SER A 96 -8.54 2.87 -2.38
C SER A 96 -7.12 2.71 -2.93
N ARG A 97 -6.33 1.75 -2.42
CA ARG A 97 -4.90 1.57 -2.76
C ARG A 97 -4.61 1.51 -4.25
N VAL A 98 -5.35 0.66 -4.97
CA VAL A 98 -5.18 0.47 -6.42
C VAL A 98 -5.59 1.72 -7.19
N GLU A 99 -6.67 2.39 -6.78
CA GLU A 99 -7.12 3.64 -7.41
C GLU A 99 -6.06 4.73 -7.32
N TYR A 100 -5.37 4.86 -6.17
CA TYR A 100 -4.33 5.88 -5.99
C TYR A 100 -3.15 5.68 -6.94
N LEU A 101 -2.72 4.42 -7.17
CA LEU A 101 -1.71 4.09 -8.19
C LEU A 101 -2.22 4.42 -9.60
N ASN A 102 -3.42 3.95 -9.94
CA ASN A 102 -3.98 4.10 -11.29
C ASN A 102 -4.23 5.56 -11.66
N ALA A 103 -4.60 6.39 -10.66
CA ALA A 103 -4.82 7.82 -10.83
C ALA A 103 -3.52 8.65 -10.76
N ASN A 104 -2.35 8.01 -10.64
CA ASN A 104 -1.03 8.67 -10.49
C ASN A 104 -0.98 9.65 -9.30
N LYS A 105 -1.76 9.37 -8.24
CA LYS A 105 -1.71 10.14 -6.98
C LYS A 105 -0.48 9.77 -6.13
N ILE A 106 0.07 8.58 -6.36
CA ILE A 106 1.27 8.04 -5.74
C ILE A 106 2.13 7.34 -6.79
N ASP A 107 3.44 7.33 -6.59
CA ASP A 107 4.42 6.64 -7.45
C ASP A 107 4.61 5.19 -7.03
N LEU A 108 4.50 4.93 -5.72
CA LEU A 108 4.71 3.64 -5.09
C LEU A 108 3.68 3.41 -3.98
N LEU A 109 3.24 2.19 -3.81
CA LEU A 109 2.36 1.77 -2.72
C LEU A 109 3.11 0.84 -1.76
N LEU A 110 3.13 1.19 -0.47
CA LEU A 110 3.71 0.39 0.62
C LEU A 110 2.67 0.02 1.71
N ALA A 111 1.40 0.28 1.51
CA ALA A 111 0.36 0.12 2.52
C ALA A 111 0.04 -1.35 2.83
N ASN A 112 1.01 -2.09 3.39
CA ASN A 112 0.92 -3.50 3.82
C ASN A 112 0.13 -4.34 2.81
N PHE A 113 0.57 -4.28 1.53
CA PHE A 113 -0.23 -4.74 0.40
C PHE A 113 0.07 -6.19 0.05
N THR A 114 -0.84 -7.08 0.47
CA THR A 114 -0.76 -8.53 0.22
C THR A 114 -0.83 -8.82 -1.26
N VAL A 115 0.08 -9.66 -1.73
CA VAL A 115 0.12 -10.17 -3.10
C VAL A 115 -0.98 -11.20 -3.29
N THR A 116 -1.94 -10.92 -4.16
CA THR A 116 -2.99 -11.86 -4.58
C THR A 116 -3.09 -11.86 -6.11
N ASP A 117 -3.61 -12.94 -6.69
CA ASP A 117 -3.74 -13.04 -8.15
C ASP A 117 -4.69 -11.96 -8.69
N GLU A 118 -5.79 -11.67 -8.00
CA GLU A 118 -6.69 -10.58 -8.35
C GLU A 118 -5.96 -9.21 -8.42
N ARG A 119 -5.11 -8.93 -7.41
CA ARG A 119 -4.36 -7.68 -7.37
C ARG A 119 -3.27 -7.61 -8.42
N LYS A 120 -2.63 -8.74 -8.77
CA LYS A 120 -1.65 -8.82 -9.87
C LYS A 120 -2.25 -8.46 -11.23
N GLU A 121 -3.55 -8.61 -11.42
CA GLU A 121 -4.22 -8.14 -12.63
C GLU A 121 -4.27 -6.62 -12.75
N GLN A 122 -4.25 -5.92 -11.61
CA GLN A 122 -4.46 -4.47 -11.53
C GLN A 122 -3.19 -3.65 -11.29
N VAL A 123 -2.15 -4.26 -10.69
CA VAL A 123 -0.88 -3.61 -10.37
C VAL A 123 0.29 -4.56 -10.66
N ASP A 124 1.51 -4.03 -10.68
CA ASP A 124 2.71 -4.86 -10.67
C ASP A 124 3.36 -4.82 -9.28
N PHE A 125 3.62 -6.01 -8.73
CA PHE A 125 4.27 -6.14 -7.43
C PHE A 125 5.78 -6.24 -7.59
N ALA A 126 6.51 -5.51 -6.77
CA ALA A 126 7.94 -5.68 -6.59
C ALA A 126 8.23 -6.87 -5.68
N LEU A 127 9.52 -7.16 -5.44
CA LEU A 127 9.96 -8.23 -4.55
C LEU A 127 9.36 -8.05 -3.14
N PRO A 128 8.95 -9.15 -2.47
CA PRO A 128 8.28 -9.08 -1.19
C PRO A 128 9.25 -8.80 -0.05
N TYR A 129 8.75 -8.21 1.02
CA TYR A 129 9.56 -7.87 2.21
C TYR A 129 9.06 -8.54 3.49
N MET A 130 7.86 -9.14 3.46
CA MET A 130 7.23 -9.75 4.62
C MET A 130 6.31 -10.89 4.23
N LYS A 131 6.09 -11.83 5.15
CA LYS A 131 5.05 -12.86 5.11
C LYS A 131 3.92 -12.51 6.08
N VAL A 132 2.71 -12.87 5.76
CA VAL A 132 1.53 -12.61 6.57
C VAL A 132 0.51 -13.74 6.41
N SER A 133 -0.32 -13.93 7.42
CA SER A 133 -1.58 -14.67 7.33
C SER A 133 -2.67 -13.85 8.02
N LEU A 134 -3.92 -14.29 7.96
CA LEU A 134 -4.99 -13.66 8.73
C LEU A 134 -4.96 -14.14 10.19
N GLY A 135 -5.44 -13.27 11.08
CA GLY A 135 -5.70 -13.58 12.48
C GLY A 135 -7.08 -13.09 12.91
N VAL A 136 -7.57 -13.59 14.03
CA VAL A 136 -8.83 -13.11 14.63
C VAL A 136 -8.58 -12.77 16.09
N VAL A 137 -8.89 -11.51 16.44
CA VAL A 137 -8.88 -11.00 17.80
C VAL A 137 -10.32 -10.87 18.30
N SER A 138 -10.54 -11.24 19.57
CA SER A 138 -11.84 -11.16 20.24
C SER A 138 -11.67 -10.89 21.74
N PRO A 139 -12.74 -10.61 22.51
CA PRO A 139 -12.68 -10.72 23.94
C PRO A 139 -12.10 -12.08 24.36
N LYS A 140 -11.27 -12.08 25.40
CA LYS A 140 -10.42 -13.18 25.81
C LYS A 140 -11.15 -14.51 25.90
N GLY A 141 -10.69 -15.50 25.13
CA GLY A 141 -11.26 -16.84 25.07
C GLY A 141 -12.61 -16.95 24.36
N ALA A 142 -13.13 -15.86 23.76
CA ALA A 142 -14.44 -15.87 23.12
C ALA A 142 -14.45 -16.61 21.77
N ILE A 143 -13.43 -16.38 20.93
CA ILE A 143 -13.31 -16.98 19.60
C ILE A 143 -11.92 -17.63 19.47
N THR A 144 -11.90 -18.94 19.42
CA THR A 144 -10.67 -19.77 19.26
C THR A 144 -10.71 -20.67 18.03
N ASP A 145 -11.87 -20.71 17.35
CA ASP A 145 -12.11 -21.48 16.14
C ASP A 145 -13.06 -20.72 15.22
N VAL A 146 -12.88 -20.83 13.90
CA VAL A 146 -13.69 -20.13 12.89
C VAL A 146 -15.17 -20.50 12.98
N ALA A 147 -15.49 -21.75 13.33
CA ALA A 147 -16.88 -22.19 13.47
C ALA A 147 -17.65 -21.41 14.54
N GLN A 148 -16.98 -20.85 15.54
CA GLN A 148 -17.59 -20.01 16.59
C GLN A 148 -18.04 -18.63 16.09
N LEU A 149 -17.58 -18.22 14.87
CA LEU A 149 -18.03 -16.99 14.23
C LEU A 149 -19.43 -17.11 13.61
N LYS A 150 -19.96 -18.31 13.49
CA LYS A 150 -21.33 -18.50 13.03
C LYS A 150 -22.31 -17.72 13.95
N ASP A 151 -23.22 -16.98 13.33
CA ASP A 151 -24.19 -16.11 14.01
C ASP A 151 -23.56 -14.94 14.80
N LYS A 152 -22.25 -14.69 14.61
CA LYS A 152 -21.50 -13.58 15.19
C LYS A 152 -21.27 -12.47 14.17
N THR A 153 -21.01 -11.28 14.66
CA THR A 153 -20.60 -10.14 13.84
C THR A 153 -19.09 -10.02 13.85
N LEU A 154 -18.46 -10.25 12.70
CA LEU A 154 -17.03 -10.08 12.50
C LEU A 154 -16.74 -8.71 11.88
N ILE A 155 -15.93 -7.92 12.57
CA ILE A 155 -15.44 -6.63 12.07
C ILE A 155 -14.28 -6.86 11.12
N ILE A 156 -14.28 -6.16 9.99
CA ILE A 156 -13.21 -6.15 9.00
C ILE A 156 -13.04 -4.76 8.40
N SER A 157 -11.86 -4.52 7.78
CA SER A 157 -11.65 -3.34 6.93
C SER A 157 -11.91 -3.71 5.46
N LYS A 158 -12.58 -2.81 4.72
CA LYS A 158 -12.92 -2.99 3.30
C LYS A 158 -11.65 -3.09 2.43
N GLY A 159 -11.70 -3.88 1.36
CA GLY A 159 -10.59 -4.05 0.41
C GLY A 159 -9.42 -4.85 0.95
N THR A 160 -9.62 -5.60 2.05
CA THR A 160 -8.61 -6.46 2.67
C THR A 160 -8.76 -7.92 2.26
N THR A 161 -7.71 -8.71 2.43
CA THR A 161 -7.75 -10.17 2.25
C THR A 161 -8.68 -10.85 3.26
N ALA A 162 -8.89 -10.26 4.45
CA ALA A 162 -9.88 -10.73 5.41
C ALA A 162 -11.30 -10.60 4.85
N GLU A 163 -11.63 -9.47 4.20
CA GLU A 163 -12.94 -9.32 3.56
C GLU A 163 -13.18 -10.39 2.50
N THR A 164 -12.23 -10.60 1.59
CA THR A 164 -12.32 -11.61 0.54
C THR A 164 -12.46 -13.00 1.14
N TYR A 165 -11.57 -13.36 2.08
CA TYR A 165 -11.55 -14.68 2.72
C TYR A 165 -12.90 -15.04 3.36
N PHE A 166 -13.44 -14.16 4.20
CA PHE A 166 -14.71 -14.45 4.88
C PHE A 166 -15.91 -14.39 3.92
N THR A 167 -15.90 -13.52 2.93
CA THR A 167 -16.98 -13.47 1.92
C THR A 167 -17.04 -14.77 1.10
N GLU A 168 -15.89 -15.34 0.74
CA GLU A 168 -15.81 -16.52 -0.12
C GLU A 168 -15.90 -17.85 0.65
N LYS A 169 -15.20 -17.94 1.79
CA LYS A 169 -15.04 -19.21 2.53
C LYS A 169 -16.04 -19.38 3.68
N HIS A 170 -16.54 -18.27 4.22
CA HIS A 170 -17.42 -18.24 5.38
C HIS A 170 -18.59 -17.27 5.19
N PRO A 171 -19.42 -17.44 4.11
CA PRO A 171 -20.52 -16.54 3.81
C PRO A 171 -21.62 -16.53 4.91
N GLU A 172 -21.61 -17.50 5.82
CA GLU A 172 -22.49 -17.56 6.99
C GLU A 172 -22.11 -16.55 8.09
N VAL A 173 -20.88 -15.98 8.05
CA VAL A 173 -20.41 -15.00 9.03
C VAL A 173 -20.91 -13.61 8.65
N LYS A 174 -21.55 -12.92 9.59
CA LYS A 174 -22.00 -11.55 9.38
C LYS A 174 -20.82 -10.58 9.43
N LEU A 175 -20.50 -9.95 8.31
CA LEU A 175 -19.42 -8.97 8.23
C LEU A 175 -19.92 -7.56 8.50
N GLN A 176 -19.24 -6.85 9.40
CA GLN A 176 -19.37 -5.41 9.60
C GLN A 176 -18.10 -4.72 9.10
N LYS A 177 -18.27 -3.90 8.06
CA LYS A 177 -17.15 -3.39 7.24
C LYS A 177 -16.89 -1.92 7.50
N TYR A 178 -15.63 -1.57 7.76
CA TYR A 178 -15.17 -0.19 8.00
C TYR A 178 -14.15 0.22 6.92
N ASP A 179 -14.03 1.51 6.67
CA ASP A 179 -13.03 2.05 5.74
C ASP A 179 -11.65 2.18 6.42
N GLN A 180 -11.63 2.60 7.69
CA GLN A 180 -10.43 2.84 8.46
C GLN A 180 -10.22 1.77 9.56
N TYR A 181 -8.96 1.43 9.83
CA TYR A 181 -8.62 0.48 10.90
C TYR A 181 -8.93 1.05 12.29
N ALA A 182 -8.68 2.34 12.50
CA ALA A 182 -9.03 3.00 13.76
C ALA A 182 -10.53 2.89 14.09
N GLU A 183 -11.40 3.05 13.10
CA GLU A 183 -12.84 2.89 13.27
C GLU A 183 -13.23 1.43 13.55
N ALA A 184 -12.58 0.47 12.85
CA ALA A 184 -12.81 -0.96 13.04
C ALA A 184 -12.45 -1.40 14.47
N TYR A 185 -11.28 -0.99 14.97
CA TYR A 185 -10.89 -1.29 16.36
C TYR A 185 -11.76 -0.58 17.40
N SER A 186 -12.14 0.68 17.16
CA SER A 186 -13.10 1.36 18.04
C SER A 186 -14.43 0.63 18.09
N ALA A 187 -14.90 0.09 16.97
CA ALA A 187 -16.12 -0.70 16.91
C ALA A 187 -16.03 -1.99 17.74
N LEU A 188 -14.86 -2.66 17.74
CA LEU A 188 -14.62 -3.83 18.58
C LEU A 188 -14.65 -3.47 20.07
N LEU A 189 -13.97 -2.39 20.46
CA LEU A 189 -13.95 -1.90 21.85
C LEU A 189 -15.36 -1.49 22.34
N ASP A 190 -16.17 -0.90 21.47
CA ASP A 190 -17.56 -0.51 21.75
C ASP A 190 -18.55 -1.70 21.79
N GLY A 191 -18.07 -2.93 21.50
CA GLY A 191 -18.92 -4.11 21.42
C GLY A 191 -19.88 -4.12 20.24
N ARG A 192 -19.58 -3.37 19.16
CA ARG A 192 -20.39 -3.35 17.93
C ARG A 192 -20.16 -4.58 17.05
N GLY A 193 -19.18 -5.42 17.39
CA GLY A 193 -18.91 -6.73 16.80
C GLY A 193 -18.33 -7.67 17.84
N ASP A 194 -18.40 -8.97 17.58
CA ASP A 194 -17.92 -10.02 18.49
C ASP A 194 -16.41 -10.28 18.35
N ALA A 195 -15.84 -10.01 17.18
CA ALA A 195 -14.42 -10.21 16.85
C ALA A 195 -14.01 -9.32 15.70
N MET A 196 -12.70 -9.20 15.47
CA MET A 196 -12.12 -8.53 14.30
C MET A 196 -11.11 -9.44 13.62
N SER A 197 -11.07 -9.44 12.29
CA SER A 197 -10.06 -10.13 11.50
C SER A 197 -9.31 -9.16 10.60
N THR A 198 -7.99 -9.30 10.63
CA THR A 198 -7.03 -8.64 9.74
C THR A 198 -5.73 -9.45 9.77
N ASP A 199 -4.61 -8.88 9.35
CA ASP A 199 -3.31 -9.56 9.39
C ASP A 199 -2.95 -9.98 10.81
N ASN A 200 -2.43 -11.21 10.94
CA ASN A 200 -2.12 -11.82 12.23
C ASN A 200 -1.15 -10.99 13.08
N THR A 201 -0.14 -10.36 12.46
CA THR A 201 0.82 -9.49 13.13
C THR A 201 0.16 -8.27 13.75
N GLU A 202 -0.83 -7.68 13.04
CA GLU A 202 -1.56 -6.51 13.51
C GLU A 202 -2.44 -6.84 14.71
N VAL A 203 -3.27 -7.91 14.61
CA VAL A 203 -4.13 -8.29 15.74
C VAL A 203 -3.33 -8.72 16.96
N LEU A 204 -2.14 -9.33 16.76
CA LEU A 204 -1.21 -9.66 17.86
C LEU A 204 -0.71 -8.40 18.56
N ALA A 205 -0.21 -7.42 17.77
CA ALA A 205 0.26 -6.14 18.33
C ALA A 205 -0.86 -5.41 19.08
N TRP A 206 -2.05 -5.34 18.49
CA TRP A 206 -3.19 -4.68 19.10
C TRP A 206 -3.65 -5.36 20.40
N ALA A 207 -3.73 -6.70 20.42
CA ALA A 207 -4.16 -7.45 21.60
C ALA A 207 -3.19 -7.27 22.80
N LEU A 208 -1.88 -7.07 22.54
CA LEU A 208 -0.90 -6.79 23.59
C LEU A 208 -1.08 -5.41 24.23
N GLU A 209 -1.69 -4.46 23.52
CA GLU A 209 -1.98 -3.11 24.02
C GLU A 209 -3.39 -2.99 24.62
N ASN A 210 -4.24 -4.01 24.47
CA ASN A 210 -5.64 -3.97 24.91
C ASN A 210 -5.99 -5.13 25.82
N ASP A 211 -5.85 -4.92 27.12
CA ASP A 211 -6.21 -5.89 28.14
C ASP A 211 -7.67 -6.36 27.97
N GLY A 212 -7.90 -7.66 28.16
CA GLY A 212 -9.22 -8.26 27.99
C GLY A 212 -9.50 -8.84 26.62
N TYR A 213 -8.59 -8.66 25.66
CA TYR A 213 -8.62 -9.26 24.32
C TYR A 213 -7.48 -10.25 24.13
N ASP A 214 -7.69 -11.23 23.25
CA ASP A 214 -6.64 -12.14 22.79
C ASP A 214 -6.86 -12.53 21.32
N VAL A 215 -5.77 -13.06 20.72
CA VAL A 215 -5.81 -13.62 19.37
C VAL A 215 -6.02 -15.12 19.48
N GLY A 216 -7.27 -15.53 19.51
CA GLY A 216 -7.63 -16.95 19.62
C GLY A 216 -7.36 -17.73 18.34
N ILE A 217 -7.42 -17.08 17.17
CA ILE A 217 -7.02 -17.65 15.88
C ILE A 217 -5.80 -16.88 15.38
N LYS A 218 -4.61 -17.49 15.54
CA LYS A 218 -3.33 -16.82 15.25
C LYS A 218 -2.91 -16.92 13.78
N THR A 219 -3.44 -17.90 13.05
CA THR A 219 -3.15 -18.13 11.63
C THR A 219 -4.42 -18.64 10.98
N LEU A 220 -4.87 -17.97 9.92
CA LEU A 220 -6.05 -18.32 9.16
C LEU A 220 -5.78 -18.13 7.67
N GLY A 221 -6.17 -19.12 6.86
CA GLY A 221 -5.85 -19.14 5.44
C GLY A 221 -4.38 -19.49 5.16
N ASP A 222 -3.94 -19.19 3.96
CA ASP A 222 -2.57 -19.42 3.52
C ASP A 222 -1.62 -18.34 4.07
N VAL A 223 -0.32 -18.60 3.97
CA VAL A 223 0.71 -17.60 4.23
C VAL A 223 1.00 -16.87 2.91
N ASP A 224 0.71 -15.59 2.90
CA ASP A 224 0.88 -14.72 1.76
C ASP A 224 2.11 -13.81 1.92
N TYR A 225 2.51 -13.15 0.82
CA TYR A 225 3.56 -12.16 0.83
C TYR A 225 2.99 -10.74 0.84
N ILE A 226 3.69 -9.84 1.54
CA ILE A 226 3.52 -8.39 1.42
C ILE A 226 4.62 -7.86 0.53
N ALA A 227 4.25 -7.05 -0.47
CA ALA A 227 5.19 -6.47 -1.41
C ALA A 227 4.82 -5.03 -1.79
N PRO A 228 5.79 -4.18 -2.15
CA PRO A 228 5.51 -2.89 -2.76
C PRO A 228 4.80 -3.09 -4.09
N ALA A 229 3.91 -2.15 -4.44
CA ALA A 229 3.25 -2.19 -5.74
C ALA A 229 3.43 -0.88 -6.50
N VAL A 230 3.55 -1.01 -7.82
CA VAL A 230 3.57 0.08 -8.77
C VAL A 230 2.38 -0.03 -9.72
N LYS A 231 2.04 1.07 -10.39
CA LYS A 231 1.00 1.04 -11.42
C LYS A 231 1.32 0.00 -12.48
N LYS A 232 0.30 -0.73 -12.92
CA LYS A 232 0.42 -1.78 -13.92
C LYS A 232 1.11 -1.28 -15.18
N GLY A 233 2.19 -1.98 -15.58
CA GLY A 233 3.01 -1.65 -16.75
C GLY A 233 4.13 -0.63 -16.49
N ASN A 234 4.27 -0.08 -15.27
CA ASN A 234 5.40 0.78 -14.91
C ASN A 234 6.66 -0.07 -14.62
N LYS A 235 7.25 -0.60 -15.70
CA LYS A 235 8.40 -1.50 -15.61
C LYS A 235 9.65 -0.81 -15.08
N GLU A 236 9.87 0.45 -15.43
CA GLU A 236 11.04 1.20 -14.98
C GLU A 236 11.06 1.33 -13.45
N MET A 237 9.93 1.73 -12.87
CA MET A 237 9.81 1.86 -11.41
C MET A 237 9.86 0.50 -10.72
N LEU A 238 9.25 -0.53 -11.31
CA LEU A 238 9.29 -1.91 -10.81
C LEU A 238 10.74 -2.42 -10.74
N ASP A 239 11.50 -2.29 -11.82
CA ASP A 239 12.89 -2.73 -11.88
C ASP A 239 13.77 -1.94 -10.89
N CYS A 240 13.52 -0.64 -10.76
CA CYS A 240 14.24 0.21 -9.81
C CYS A 240 13.98 -0.23 -8.35
N VAL A 241 12.72 -0.45 -7.97
CA VAL A 241 12.34 -0.89 -6.62
C VAL A 241 12.88 -2.30 -6.34
N ASN A 242 12.83 -3.21 -7.32
CA ASN A 242 13.39 -4.56 -7.19
C ASN A 242 14.89 -4.51 -6.91
N GLY A 243 15.65 -3.70 -7.66
CA GLY A 243 17.08 -3.55 -7.43
C GLY A 243 17.43 -2.99 -6.04
N ILE A 244 16.59 -2.08 -5.54
CA ILE A 244 16.72 -1.58 -4.16
C ILE A 244 16.45 -2.71 -3.16
N ILE A 245 15.35 -3.46 -3.31
CA ILE A 245 15.00 -4.55 -2.39
C ILE A 245 16.05 -5.65 -2.37
N GLU A 246 16.59 -6.06 -3.52
CA GLU A 246 17.69 -7.05 -3.59
C GLU A 246 18.94 -6.57 -2.82
N LYS A 247 19.29 -5.29 -2.93
CA LYS A 247 20.35 -4.69 -2.10
C LYS A 247 20.00 -4.77 -0.61
N LEU A 248 18.75 -4.46 -0.24
CA LEU A 248 18.30 -4.48 1.14
C LEU A 248 18.29 -5.89 1.74
N TYR A 249 17.99 -6.92 0.97
CA TYR A 249 18.15 -8.32 1.38
C TYR A 249 19.60 -8.61 1.78
N GLY A 250 20.57 -8.20 0.95
CA GLY A 250 21.99 -8.38 1.25
C GLY A 250 22.46 -7.64 2.52
N GLU A 251 21.80 -6.56 2.86
CA GLU A 251 22.10 -5.75 4.06
C GLU A 251 21.36 -6.20 5.32
N LYS A 252 20.48 -7.19 5.23
CA LYS A 252 19.58 -7.62 6.32
C LYS A 252 18.72 -6.47 6.86
N PHE A 253 18.30 -5.59 5.96
CA PHE A 253 17.55 -4.40 6.31
C PHE A 253 16.18 -4.75 6.93
N PHE A 254 15.49 -5.74 6.39
CA PHE A 254 14.13 -6.08 6.81
C PHE A 254 14.11 -6.70 8.22
N THR A 255 15.12 -7.52 8.57
CA THR A 255 15.30 -8.01 9.95
C THR A 255 15.51 -6.84 10.90
N LYS A 256 16.39 -5.89 10.55
CA LYS A 256 16.64 -4.73 11.39
C LYS A 256 15.39 -3.83 11.52
N ALA A 257 14.69 -3.58 10.41
CA ALA A 257 13.45 -2.81 10.43
C ALA A 257 12.37 -3.48 11.30
N PHE A 258 12.29 -4.83 11.28
CA PHE A 258 11.43 -5.60 12.17
C PHE A 258 11.79 -5.36 13.64
N GLU A 259 13.07 -5.47 14.00
CA GLU A 259 13.56 -5.23 15.36
C GLU A 259 13.24 -3.81 15.85
N ASP A 260 13.36 -2.81 14.95
CA ASP A 260 13.15 -1.40 15.28
C ASP A 260 11.65 -1.02 15.36
N THR A 261 10.74 -1.75 14.67
CA THR A 261 9.33 -1.32 14.52
C THR A 261 8.28 -2.34 14.97
N LEU A 262 8.39 -3.61 14.56
CA LEU A 262 7.40 -4.66 14.88
C LEU A 262 7.69 -5.35 16.21
N ALA A 263 8.92 -5.74 16.46
CA ALA A 263 9.29 -6.45 17.69
C ALA A 263 8.86 -5.71 18.98
N PRO A 264 9.01 -4.38 19.09
CA PRO A 264 8.57 -3.66 20.29
C PRO A 264 7.06 -3.71 20.53
N THR A 265 6.26 -3.93 19.47
CA THR A 265 4.79 -3.96 19.55
C THR A 265 4.21 -5.37 19.62
N CYS A 266 4.93 -6.37 19.11
CA CYS A 266 4.47 -7.75 19.06
C CYS A 266 5.10 -8.63 20.17
N GLY A 267 6.17 -8.16 20.81
CA GLY A 267 6.91 -8.91 21.82
C GLY A 267 7.33 -10.28 21.31
N ASP A 268 7.35 -11.29 22.18
CA ASP A 268 7.71 -12.67 21.84
C ASP A 268 6.65 -13.40 20.98
N ALA A 269 5.51 -12.76 20.70
CA ALA A 269 4.43 -13.35 19.90
C ALA A 269 4.74 -13.37 18.39
N ALA A 270 5.71 -12.57 17.93
CA ALA A 270 6.15 -12.48 16.57
C ALA A 270 7.68 -12.54 16.47
N LYS A 271 8.18 -13.36 15.54
CA LYS A 271 9.62 -13.51 15.32
C LYS A 271 9.98 -13.11 13.89
N ALA A 272 11.14 -12.49 13.71
CA ALA A 272 11.63 -12.08 12.41
C ALA A 272 11.70 -13.26 11.42
N GLU A 273 12.17 -14.44 11.88
CA GLU A 273 12.33 -15.65 11.06
C GLU A 273 11.01 -16.15 10.44
N ASP A 274 9.87 -15.90 11.09
CA ASP A 274 8.56 -16.30 10.63
C ASP A 274 7.95 -15.31 9.62
N MET A 275 8.33 -14.04 9.69
CA MET A 275 7.66 -12.93 9.01
C MET A 275 8.51 -12.23 7.96
N VAL A 276 9.81 -12.07 8.22
CA VAL A 276 10.70 -11.29 7.37
C VAL A 276 11.11 -12.07 6.13
N VAL A 277 11.19 -11.38 5.00
CA VAL A 277 11.75 -11.91 3.75
C VAL A 277 13.07 -11.19 3.47
N GLU A 278 14.16 -11.95 3.41
CA GLU A 278 15.53 -11.47 3.18
C GLU A 278 16.20 -12.09 1.95
N GLU A 279 15.40 -12.74 1.15
CA GLU A 279 15.82 -13.32 -0.14
C GLU A 279 14.62 -13.44 -1.07
N LYS A 280 14.86 -13.44 -2.37
CA LYS A 280 13.80 -13.63 -3.35
C LYS A 280 13.21 -15.05 -3.20
N PRO A 281 11.90 -15.17 -2.94
CA PRO A 281 11.27 -16.49 -2.92
C PRO A 281 11.29 -17.18 -4.29
N ASN A 282 11.46 -18.51 -4.30
CA ASN A 282 11.56 -19.28 -5.55
C ASN A 282 10.31 -19.22 -6.43
N ASN A 283 9.17 -18.91 -5.84
CA ASN A 283 7.85 -18.86 -6.50
C ASN A 283 7.30 -17.44 -6.67
N PHE A 284 8.17 -16.42 -6.61
CA PHE A 284 7.78 -15.00 -6.71
C PHE A 284 8.28 -14.35 -8.02
#